data_46a700bcd7de8f19d464944bf9081ce9
#
_entry.id   46a700bcd7de8f19d464944bf9081ce9
#
_cell.length_a   1.000
_cell.length_b   1.000
_cell.length_c   1.000
_cell.angle_alpha   90.00
_cell.angle_beta   90.00
_cell.angle_gamma   90.00
#
_symmetry.space_group_name_H-M   'P 1'
#
loop_
_entity.id
_entity.type
_entity.pdbx_description
1 polymer ?
#
loop_
_entity_poly.entity_id
_entity_poly.type
_entity_poly.pdbx_seq_one_letter_code
_entity_poly.pdbx_strand_id
1 'polypeptide(L)'
;MLRVKYVMLIIATGLTCGMLGNAFAHSGATGIVKERMDLFKRNKDNLKAIKAHISDGTIDAIIPLADEIRDWAARMPDYFPVGSDQKPSEAAPAIWSNFDGFKQAAQDNQRAAEMLVATAKSGNMDAVMRGFKAVAATCKSCHKAFKLD
;
A
#
# COMPACT_ATOMS: atom_id res chain seq x y z
N MET A 1 -11.12 79.86 -3.92
CA MET A 1 -11.56 78.71 -3.06
C MET A 1 -11.30 77.43 -3.79
N LEU A 2 -10.21 76.84 -3.50
CA LEU A 2 -9.71 75.64 -4.21
C LEU A 2 -10.04 74.38 -3.41
N ARG A 3 -10.89 73.48 -3.90
CA ARG A 3 -11.27 72.23 -3.27
C ARG A 3 -10.34 71.14 -3.79
N VAL A 4 -9.41 70.68 -2.93
CA VAL A 4 -8.53 69.54 -3.19
C VAL A 4 -9.34 68.26 -2.91
N LYS A 5 -9.54 67.44 -3.95
CA LYS A 5 -10.13 66.08 -3.83
C LYS A 5 -9.04 65.10 -3.57
N TYR A 6 -9.02 64.49 -2.39
CA TYR A 6 -8.16 63.37 -2.07
C TYR A 6 -8.71 62.10 -2.74
N VAL A 7 -7.95 61.54 -3.66
CA VAL A 7 -8.21 60.23 -4.21
C VAL A 7 -7.55 59.20 -3.28
N MET A 8 -8.37 58.41 -2.59
CA MET A 8 -7.92 57.33 -1.72
C MET A 8 -7.61 56.11 -2.60
N LEU A 9 -6.31 55.78 -2.73
CA LEU A 9 -5.85 54.56 -3.40
C LEU A 9 -5.94 53.41 -2.44
N ILE A 10 -6.91 52.49 -2.61
CA ILE A 10 -7.02 51.25 -1.85
C ILE A 10 -6.13 50.21 -2.50
N ILE A 11 -5.02 49.92 -1.83
CA ILE A 11 -4.14 48.79 -2.20
C ILE A 11 -4.77 47.51 -1.62
N ALA A 12 -5.39 46.72 -2.48
CA ALA A 12 -5.87 45.39 -2.14
C ALA A 12 -4.66 44.43 -2.12
N THR A 13 -4.14 44.14 -0.92
CA THR A 13 -3.17 43.05 -0.69
C THR A 13 -3.89 41.70 -0.81
N GLY A 14 -3.75 41.06 -1.96
CA GLY A 14 -4.22 39.68 -2.19
C GLY A 14 -3.45 38.72 -1.31
N LEU A 15 -4.13 38.15 -0.31
CA LEU A 15 -3.63 37.06 0.52
C LEU A 15 -3.66 35.76 -0.31
N THR A 16 -2.54 35.41 -0.95
CA THR A 16 -2.38 34.12 -1.61
C THR A 16 -2.27 33.03 -0.52
N CYS A 17 -3.40 32.38 -0.25
CA CYS A 17 -3.46 31.17 0.56
C CYS A 17 -2.72 30.05 -0.20
N GLY A 18 -1.44 29.84 0.14
CA GLY A 18 -0.66 28.73 -0.36
C GLY A 18 -1.28 27.41 0.10
N MET A 19 -1.87 26.66 -0.83
CA MET A 19 -2.23 25.26 -0.59
C MET A 19 -0.95 24.48 -0.34
N LEU A 20 -0.64 24.18 0.93
CA LEU A 20 0.35 23.21 1.31
C LEU A 20 -0.15 21.83 0.86
N GLY A 21 0.20 21.46 -0.38
CA GLY A 21 0.02 20.10 -0.86
C GLY A 21 0.76 19.16 0.08
N ASN A 22 0.05 18.22 0.68
CA ASN A 22 0.65 17.12 1.42
C ASN A 22 1.60 16.38 0.47
N ALA A 23 2.89 16.66 0.57
CA ALA A 23 3.94 15.91 -0.13
C ALA A 23 3.92 14.49 0.43
N PHE A 24 3.34 13.56 -0.32
CA PHE A 24 3.36 12.14 -0.01
C PHE A 24 4.81 11.67 0.10
N ALA A 25 5.11 10.90 1.15
CA ALA A 25 6.44 10.39 1.51
C ALA A 25 7.09 9.44 0.47
N HIS A 26 6.60 9.39 -0.75
CA HIS A 26 7.12 8.64 -1.89
C HIS A 26 7.67 9.56 -3.00
N SER A 27 7.94 10.83 -2.68
CA SER A 27 8.53 11.77 -3.64
C SER A 27 9.93 11.31 -4.02
N GLY A 28 10.10 10.90 -5.28
CA GLY A 28 11.39 10.48 -5.84
C GLY A 28 11.46 9.04 -6.36
N ALA A 29 10.49 8.17 -6.04
CA ALA A 29 10.43 6.85 -6.67
C ALA A 29 9.98 6.96 -8.13
N THR A 30 10.67 6.25 -9.04
CA THR A 30 10.34 6.15 -10.47
C THR A 30 10.42 4.70 -10.94
N GLY A 31 9.88 4.41 -12.13
CA GLY A 31 9.96 3.09 -12.74
C GLY A 31 9.42 1.98 -11.85
N ILE A 32 10.07 0.81 -11.89
CA ILE A 32 9.63 -0.40 -11.19
C ILE A 32 9.59 -0.23 -9.65
N VAL A 33 10.46 0.63 -9.09
CA VAL A 33 10.44 0.94 -7.65
C VAL A 33 9.13 1.63 -7.28
N LYS A 34 8.71 2.62 -8.06
CA LYS A 34 7.43 3.30 -7.84
C LYS A 34 6.25 2.34 -7.99
N GLU A 35 6.25 1.53 -9.05
CA GLU A 35 5.17 0.58 -9.31
C GLU A 35 4.97 -0.40 -8.15
N ARG A 36 6.05 -1.03 -7.66
CA ARG A 36 5.94 -1.96 -6.53
C ARG A 36 5.52 -1.27 -5.23
N MET A 37 5.97 -0.02 -4.98
CA MET A 37 5.54 0.74 -3.81
C MET A 37 4.04 1.06 -3.85
N ASP A 38 3.51 1.41 -5.03
CA ASP A 38 2.09 1.64 -5.24
C ASP A 38 1.27 0.34 -5.04
N LEU A 39 1.79 -0.80 -5.52
CA LEU A 39 1.17 -2.12 -5.32
C LEU A 39 1.17 -2.55 -3.85
N PHE A 40 2.25 -2.32 -3.11
CA PHE A 40 2.27 -2.54 -1.66
C PHE A 40 1.32 -1.61 -0.91
N LYS A 41 1.21 -0.35 -1.34
CA LYS A 41 0.23 0.58 -0.76
C LYS A 41 -1.19 0.06 -0.96
N ARG A 42 -1.54 -0.37 -2.18
CA ARG A 42 -2.84 -0.98 -2.50
C ARG A 42 -3.10 -2.21 -1.64
N ASN A 43 -2.10 -3.08 -1.50
CA ASN A 43 -2.20 -4.28 -0.65
C ASN A 43 -2.51 -3.93 0.81
N LYS A 44 -1.85 -2.91 1.35
CA LYS A 44 -2.14 -2.37 2.70
C LYS A 44 -3.57 -1.81 2.81
N ASP A 45 -4.04 -1.11 1.78
CA ASP A 45 -5.39 -0.54 1.75
C ASP A 45 -6.44 -1.67 1.66
N ASN A 46 -6.20 -2.72 0.87
CA ASN A 46 -7.03 -3.92 0.82
C ASN A 46 -7.12 -4.62 2.19
N LEU A 47 -6.01 -4.78 2.90
CA LEU A 47 -6.03 -5.36 4.25
C LEU A 47 -6.87 -4.55 5.24
N LYS A 48 -6.81 -3.22 5.15
CA LYS A 48 -7.66 -2.35 5.98
C LYS A 48 -9.13 -2.49 5.65
N ALA A 49 -9.47 -2.55 4.35
CA ALA A 49 -10.84 -2.75 3.89
C ALA A 49 -11.39 -4.12 4.29
N ILE A 50 -10.59 -5.20 4.14
CA ILE A 50 -10.96 -6.54 4.61
C ILE A 50 -11.26 -6.53 6.11
N LYS A 51 -10.42 -5.87 6.91
CA LYS A 51 -10.67 -5.76 8.36
C LYS A 51 -11.99 -5.05 8.67
N ALA A 52 -12.34 -3.99 7.94
CA ALA A 52 -13.61 -3.30 8.08
C ALA A 52 -14.78 -4.22 7.71
N HIS A 53 -14.71 -4.91 6.57
CA HIS A 53 -15.74 -5.86 6.13
C HIS A 53 -15.95 -7.03 7.10
N ILE A 54 -14.89 -7.51 7.76
CA ILE A 54 -14.98 -8.50 8.84
C ILE A 54 -15.79 -7.91 10.01
N SER A 55 -15.52 -6.65 10.40
CA SER A 55 -16.26 -6.00 11.50
C SER A 55 -17.72 -5.75 11.15
N ASP A 56 -18.02 -5.45 9.89
CA ASP A 56 -19.36 -5.14 9.38
C ASP A 56 -20.16 -6.40 8.97
N GLY A 57 -19.54 -7.58 8.99
CA GLY A 57 -20.18 -8.84 8.60
C GLY A 57 -20.39 -8.99 7.07
N THR A 58 -19.75 -8.16 6.23
CA THR A 58 -19.93 -8.14 4.77
C THR A 58 -18.91 -9.04 4.06
N ILE A 59 -19.07 -10.36 4.19
CA ILE A 59 -18.07 -11.36 3.76
C ILE A 59 -17.80 -11.30 2.25
N ASP A 60 -18.83 -11.15 1.41
CA ASP A 60 -18.69 -11.18 -0.06
C ASP A 60 -17.77 -10.07 -0.58
N ALA A 61 -17.75 -8.92 0.10
CA ALA A 61 -16.87 -7.80 -0.26
C ALA A 61 -15.37 -8.09 -0.01
N ILE A 62 -15.06 -9.12 0.78
CA ILE A 62 -13.68 -9.55 1.08
C ILE A 62 -13.06 -10.27 -0.12
N ILE A 63 -13.86 -10.99 -0.91
CA ILE A 63 -13.37 -11.84 -2.00
C ILE A 63 -12.51 -11.07 -3.00
N PRO A 64 -12.98 -10.00 -3.64
CA PRO A 64 -12.16 -9.28 -4.61
C PRO A 64 -10.89 -8.67 -4.01
N LEU A 65 -10.94 -8.21 -2.76
CA LEU A 65 -9.80 -7.63 -2.07
C LEU A 65 -8.71 -8.68 -1.77
N ALA A 66 -9.13 -9.87 -1.36
CA ALA A 66 -8.23 -11.00 -1.13
C ALA A 66 -7.66 -11.55 -2.44
N ASP A 67 -8.44 -11.57 -3.54
CA ASP A 67 -7.96 -11.91 -4.88
C ASP A 67 -6.86 -10.96 -5.36
N GLU A 68 -7.01 -9.64 -5.16
CA GLU A 68 -5.97 -8.67 -5.49
C GLU A 68 -4.67 -8.92 -4.69
N ILE A 69 -4.78 -9.27 -3.39
CA ILE A 69 -3.61 -9.63 -2.56
C ILE A 69 -2.92 -10.88 -3.12
N ARG A 70 -3.69 -11.92 -3.46
CA ARG A 70 -3.19 -13.15 -4.09
C ARG A 70 -2.43 -12.85 -5.39
N ASP A 71 -3.05 -12.09 -6.29
CA ASP A 71 -2.51 -11.79 -7.62
C ASP A 71 -1.24 -10.92 -7.53
N TRP A 72 -1.18 -10.01 -6.56
CA TRP A 72 0.04 -9.27 -6.29
C TRP A 72 1.13 -10.19 -5.76
N ALA A 73 0.84 -11.05 -4.78
CA ALA A 73 1.82 -11.95 -4.20
C ALA A 73 2.43 -12.89 -5.26
N ALA A 74 1.63 -13.38 -6.20
CA ALA A 74 2.10 -14.23 -7.30
C ALA A 74 3.12 -13.54 -8.21
N ARG A 75 2.96 -12.22 -8.44
CA ARG A 75 3.82 -11.43 -9.35
C ARG A 75 4.94 -10.69 -8.62
N MET A 76 4.90 -10.63 -7.31
CA MET A 76 5.79 -9.80 -6.50
C MET A 76 7.29 -9.98 -6.84
N PRO A 77 7.81 -11.20 -7.05
CA PRO A 77 9.24 -11.37 -7.35
C PRO A 77 9.69 -10.66 -8.63
N ASP A 78 8.83 -10.53 -9.64
CA ASP A 78 9.16 -9.89 -10.91
C ASP A 78 9.41 -8.37 -10.78
N TYR A 79 8.98 -7.78 -9.67
CA TYR A 79 9.14 -6.35 -9.37
C TYR A 79 10.42 -6.04 -8.59
N PHE A 80 11.32 -7.03 -8.43
CA PHE A 80 12.60 -6.88 -7.73
C PHE A 80 13.81 -7.28 -8.59
N PRO A 81 13.99 -6.70 -9.78
CA PRO A 81 15.19 -6.94 -10.57
C PRO A 81 16.44 -6.46 -9.79
N VAL A 82 17.59 -7.05 -10.11
CA VAL A 82 18.88 -6.64 -9.52
C VAL A 82 19.11 -5.14 -9.75
N GLY A 83 19.56 -4.44 -8.70
CA GLY A 83 19.82 -2.98 -8.76
C GLY A 83 18.59 -2.11 -8.53
N SER A 84 17.43 -2.69 -8.15
CA SER A 84 16.22 -1.92 -7.83
C SER A 84 16.06 -1.60 -6.34
N ASP A 85 17.18 -1.52 -5.60
CA ASP A 85 17.27 -1.16 -4.19
C ASP A 85 17.43 0.34 -3.91
N GLN A 86 17.48 1.16 -4.96
CA GLN A 86 17.71 2.60 -4.85
C GLN A 86 16.63 3.30 -4.01
N LYS A 87 17.07 4.26 -3.18
CA LYS A 87 16.13 5.09 -2.41
C LYS A 87 15.09 5.75 -3.33
N PRO A 88 13.82 5.84 -2.89
CA PRO A 88 13.29 5.60 -1.54
C PRO A 88 12.87 4.14 -1.26
N SER A 89 13.40 3.14 -1.99
CA SER A 89 13.12 1.72 -1.70
C SER A 89 13.59 1.34 -0.30
N GLU A 90 12.75 0.58 0.40
CA GLU A 90 13.08 -0.07 1.68
C GLU A 90 13.35 -1.57 1.49
N ALA A 91 13.68 -2.00 0.26
CA ALA A 91 14.05 -3.39 -0.03
C ALA A 91 15.41 -3.72 0.59
N ALA A 92 15.45 -4.75 1.44
CA ALA A 92 16.71 -5.19 2.04
C ALA A 92 17.58 -5.96 1.02
N PRO A 93 18.92 -5.86 1.08
CA PRO A 93 19.83 -6.64 0.23
C PRO A 93 19.58 -8.15 0.29
N ALA A 94 18.99 -8.63 1.38
CA ALA A 94 18.61 -10.02 1.58
C ALA A 94 17.65 -10.54 0.48
N ILE A 95 16.90 -9.68 -0.19
CA ILE A 95 16.04 -10.06 -1.32
C ILE A 95 16.88 -10.71 -2.42
N TRP A 96 18.00 -10.08 -2.79
CA TRP A 96 18.84 -10.57 -3.91
C TRP A 96 19.86 -11.61 -3.49
N SER A 97 20.34 -11.59 -2.25
CA SER A 97 21.24 -12.61 -1.73
C SER A 97 20.56 -13.93 -1.35
N ASN A 98 19.23 -13.90 -1.13
CA ASN A 98 18.37 -15.05 -0.84
C ASN A 98 17.07 -14.98 -1.63
N PHE A 99 17.18 -14.88 -2.96
CA PHE A 99 16.02 -14.68 -3.81
C PHE A 99 15.01 -15.84 -3.76
N ASP A 100 15.50 -17.09 -3.56
CA ASP A 100 14.60 -18.23 -3.40
C ASP A 100 13.79 -18.13 -2.10
N GLY A 101 14.38 -17.69 -1.01
CA GLY A 101 13.67 -17.41 0.23
C GLY A 101 12.64 -16.27 0.07
N PHE A 102 12.97 -15.26 -0.72
CA PHE A 102 12.02 -14.16 -1.05
C PHE A 102 10.84 -14.68 -1.88
N LYS A 103 11.09 -15.48 -2.93
CA LYS A 103 10.03 -16.15 -3.72
C LYS A 103 9.14 -17.01 -2.83
N GLN A 104 9.74 -17.78 -1.91
CA GLN A 104 8.99 -18.60 -0.98
C GLN A 104 8.07 -17.76 -0.07
N ALA A 105 8.56 -16.63 0.46
CA ALA A 105 7.74 -15.72 1.25
C ALA A 105 6.58 -15.11 0.46
N ALA A 106 6.79 -14.78 -0.82
CA ALA A 106 5.73 -14.32 -1.72
C ALA A 106 4.68 -15.42 -1.96
N GLN A 107 5.11 -16.67 -2.20
CA GLN A 107 4.21 -17.82 -2.37
C GLN A 107 3.43 -18.13 -1.08
N ASP A 108 4.03 -17.95 0.09
CA ASP A 108 3.33 -18.13 1.37
C ASP A 108 2.20 -17.11 1.52
N ASN A 109 2.44 -15.85 1.12
CA ASN A 109 1.43 -14.82 1.10
C ASN A 109 0.32 -15.12 0.08
N GLN A 110 0.68 -15.58 -1.13
CA GLN A 110 -0.27 -16.02 -2.14
C GLN A 110 -1.19 -17.12 -1.60
N ARG A 111 -0.64 -18.19 -1.03
CA ARG A 111 -1.43 -19.31 -0.47
C ARG A 111 -2.35 -18.86 0.67
N ALA A 112 -1.86 -17.97 1.54
CA ALA A 112 -2.69 -17.44 2.62
C ALA A 112 -3.88 -16.61 2.08
N ALA A 113 -3.66 -15.82 1.02
CA ALA A 113 -4.72 -15.06 0.36
C ALA A 113 -5.72 -15.98 -0.38
N GLU A 114 -5.25 -17.03 -1.06
CA GLU A 114 -6.11 -18.07 -1.66
C GLU A 114 -7.02 -18.73 -0.63
N MET A 115 -6.48 -19.07 0.55
CA MET A 115 -7.27 -19.63 1.64
C MET A 115 -8.29 -18.62 2.17
N LEU A 116 -7.94 -17.33 2.25
CA LEU A 116 -8.90 -16.28 2.65
C LEU A 116 -10.04 -16.15 1.65
N VAL A 117 -9.76 -16.19 0.34
CA VAL A 117 -10.79 -16.22 -0.71
C VAL A 117 -11.72 -17.43 -0.54
N ALA A 118 -11.16 -18.62 -0.34
CA ALA A 118 -11.94 -19.86 -0.16
C ALA A 118 -12.84 -19.79 1.10
N THR A 119 -12.31 -19.28 2.21
CA THR A 119 -13.09 -19.13 3.44
C THR A 119 -14.16 -18.06 3.31
N ALA A 120 -13.91 -16.94 2.60
CA ALA A 120 -14.92 -15.94 2.32
C ALA A 120 -16.07 -16.52 1.47
N LYS A 121 -15.76 -17.30 0.43
CA LYS A 121 -16.77 -18.00 -0.38
C LYS A 121 -17.60 -19.01 0.41
N SER A 122 -17.09 -19.57 1.51
CA SER A 122 -17.85 -20.47 2.38
C SER A 122 -18.84 -19.76 3.30
N GLY A 123 -18.77 -18.43 3.43
CA GLY A 123 -19.64 -17.64 4.31
C GLY A 123 -19.34 -17.80 5.81
N ASN A 124 -18.28 -18.51 6.19
CA ASN A 124 -17.94 -18.76 7.60
C ASN A 124 -17.03 -17.65 8.15
N MET A 125 -17.59 -16.74 8.96
CA MET A 125 -16.88 -15.58 9.50
C MET A 125 -15.67 -15.96 10.37
N ASP A 126 -15.76 -17.01 11.19
CA ASP A 126 -14.62 -17.46 12.02
C ASP A 126 -13.47 -17.97 11.16
N ALA A 127 -13.78 -18.67 10.07
CA ALA A 127 -12.78 -19.11 9.10
C ALA A 127 -12.16 -17.91 8.36
N VAL A 128 -12.96 -16.91 7.98
CA VAL A 128 -12.48 -15.65 7.38
C VAL A 128 -11.53 -14.91 8.32
N MET A 129 -11.88 -14.79 9.60
CA MET A 129 -11.00 -14.16 10.60
C MET A 129 -9.65 -14.88 10.73
N ARG A 130 -9.65 -16.21 10.73
CA ARG A 130 -8.40 -17.00 10.76
C ARG A 130 -7.59 -16.79 9.48
N GLY A 131 -8.23 -16.80 8.31
CA GLY A 131 -7.61 -16.54 7.02
C GLY A 131 -6.97 -15.15 6.96
N PHE A 132 -7.68 -14.12 7.41
CA PHE A 132 -7.14 -12.75 7.50
C PHE A 132 -5.89 -12.67 8.40
N LYS A 133 -5.92 -13.30 9.57
CA LYS A 133 -4.75 -13.36 10.48
C LYS A 133 -3.57 -14.08 9.81
N ALA A 134 -3.82 -15.13 9.03
CA ALA A 134 -2.78 -15.85 8.30
C ALA A 134 -2.12 -14.95 7.24
N VAL A 135 -2.92 -14.21 6.44
CA VAL A 135 -2.37 -13.22 5.48
C VAL A 135 -1.53 -12.17 6.20
N ALA A 136 -2.02 -11.59 7.29
CA ALA A 136 -1.27 -10.58 8.05
C ALA A 136 0.04 -11.14 8.63
N ALA A 137 0.06 -12.41 9.04
CA ALA A 137 1.27 -13.08 9.55
C ALA A 137 2.33 -13.25 8.47
N THR A 138 1.96 -13.60 7.23
CA THR A 138 2.92 -13.72 6.11
C THR A 138 3.52 -12.37 5.75
N CYS A 139 2.74 -11.28 5.75
CA CYS A 139 3.26 -9.92 5.55
C CYS A 139 4.32 -9.57 6.59
N LYS A 140 4.05 -9.84 7.88
CA LYS A 140 4.99 -9.58 8.98
C LYS A 140 6.27 -10.40 8.84
N SER A 141 6.15 -11.70 8.51
CA SER A 141 7.29 -12.61 8.34
C SER A 141 8.20 -12.17 7.19
N CYS A 142 7.61 -11.84 6.02
CA CYS A 142 8.34 -11.33 4.87
C CYS A 142 9.06 -10.01 5.18
N HIS A 143 8.38 -9.05 5.80
CA HIS A 143 8.98 -7.77 6.16
C HIS A 143 10.16 -7.93 7.12
N LYS A 144 10.06 -8.82 8.09
CA LYS A 144 11.18 -9.10 9.03
C LYS A 144 12.45 -9.57 8.33
N ALA A 145 12.32 -10.30 7.21
CA ALA A 145 13.45 -10.88 6.51
C ALA A 145 13.97 -10.00 5.35
N PHE A 146 13.09 -9.25 4.69
CA PHE A 146 13.34 -8.67 3.38
C PHE A 146 13.06 -7.15 3.27
N LYS A 147 12.71 -6.49 4.39
CA LYS A 147 12.50 -5.04 4.44
C LYS A 147 13.53 -4.39 5.38
N LEU A 148 14.05 -3.22 5.00
CA LEU A 148 14.83 -2.37 5.88
C LEU A 148 13.93 -1.71 6.95
N ASP A 149 14.47 -1.51 8.15
CA ASP A 149 13.83 -0.78 9.25
C ASP A 149 13.84 0.73 9.02
#